data_85e808867718544b005e02e61c969418
#
_entry.id   85e808867718544b005e02e61c969418
#
_cell.length_a   1.000
_cell.length_b   1.000
_cell.length_c   1.000
_cell.angle_alpha   90.00
_cell.angle_beta   90.00
_cell.angle_gamma   90.00
#
_symmetry.space_group_name_H-M   'P 1'
#
loop_
_entity.id
_entity.type
_entity.pdbx_description
1 polymer ?
#
loop_
_entity_poly.entity_id
_entity_poly.type
_entity_poly.pdbx_seq_one_letter_code
_entity_poly.pdbx_strand_id
1 'polypeptide(L)'
;MRTSDWHCARGLWRLCRWITTACIFASHALAAHADGGITGAGSSFFDPLMQKWAVSYHDRTGQQVMYQSTGSGAGIDRLKAATVNFGASDMPLRPDELRASGLIQFPVAAGGLVPVVNLDGIAPGQLHLTGSLLADIYLGKVTKWDDPAVKAVNPGLLLPPLNIVVIHRGDRSGSTFTWTNYLSTVSAQWRAQVGSGIRVNWPVGVSVTSSQLVAAYVKRIKGAVGYVELSYAAPAHLPYVIVQNRSGAFVAPSAVSFKAAVESMNWGRENDFYRIESDPPGYQSWPIPGVVFILMEASSKDKAGAAAALALFRWALNEGQKEAAAENYGTLPTDLIGTIETYLAENLSNGQVNGVANLALPESRESVVRVNRPRLEQRGY
;
A
#
# COMPACT_ATOMS: atom_id res chain seq x y z
N MET A 1 12.08 18.71 82.89
CA MET A 1 11.43 17.39 82.69
C MET A 1 10.48 17.45 81.53
N ARG A 2 10.79 16.62 80.48
CA ARG A 2 9.96 16.16 79.34
C ARG A 2 9.35 17.20 78.38
N THR A 3 10.09 17.48 77.34
CA THR A 3 9.64 17.96 76.05
C THR A 3 10.09 16.90 74.98
N SER A 4 9.25 15.91 74.69
CA SER A 4 9.53 14.96 73.64
C SER A 4 8.26 14.16 73.27
N ASP A 5 7.30 14.71 72.50
CA ASP A 5 6.22 13.91 71.90
C ASP A 5 5.42 14.59 70.79
N TRP A 6 6.02 15.61 70.13
CA TRP A 6 5.25 16.32 69.05
C TRP A 6 5.82 16.12 67.63
N HIS A 7 6.78 15.27 67.39
CA HIS A 7 7.36 15.10 66.05
C HIS A 7 6.88 13.87 65.27
N CYS A 8 6.18 12.93 65.91
CA CYS A 8 5.76 11.69 65.22
C CYS A 8 4.46 11.84 64.39
N ALA A 9 3.58 12.78 64.72
CA ALA A 9 2.27 12.93 64.02
C ALA A 9 2.36 13.62 62.68
N ARG A 10 3.41 14.41 62.40
CA ARG A 10 3.56 15.15 61.12
C ARG A 10 4.13 14.31 59.98
N GLY A 11 4.80 13.18 60.29
CA GLY A 11 5.39 12.30 59.29
C GLY A 11 4.36 11.41 58.56
N LEU A 12 3.37 10.91 59.35
CA LEU A 12 2.35 10.01 58.78
C LEU A 12 1.34 10.73 57.85
N TRP A 13 1.05 12.00 58.12
CA TRP A 13 0.13 12.77 57.25
C TRP A 13 0.72 13.12 55.88
N ARG A 14 2.04 13.25 55.78
CA ARG A 14 2.72 13.51 54.51
C ARG A 14 2.84 12.25 53.66
N LEU A 15 3.05 11.08 54.24
CA LEU A 15 3.11 9.80 53.50
C LEU A 15 1.75 9.42 52.92
N CYS A 16 0.63 9.62 53.65
CA CYS A 16 -0.69 9.31 53.12
C CYS A 16 -1.10 10.23 51.94
N ARG A 17 -0.68 11.52 51.92
CA ARG A 17 -0.96 12.41 50.78
C ARG A 17 -0.19 12.03 49.52
N TRP A 18 0.99 11.45 49.58
CA TRP A 18 1.75 11.00 48.43
C TRP A 18 1.23 9.68 47.87
N ILE A 19 0.73 8.78 48.70
CA ILE A 19 0.15 7.50 48.28
C ILE A 19 -1.21 7.72 47.55
N THR A 20 -2.07 8.64 48.05
CA THR A 20 -3.33 8.94 47.38
C THR A 20 -3.16 9.68 46.05
N THR A 21 -2.14 10.55 45.93
CA THR A 21 -1.85 11.24 44.66
C THR A 21 -1.25 10.27 43.64
N ALA A 22 -0.41 9.31 44.05
CA ALA A 22 0.16 8.29 43.16
C ALA A 22 -0.91 7.31 42.68
N CYS A 23 -1.90 6.93 43.49
CA CYS A 23 -2.99 6.05 43.05
C CYS A 23 -3.97 6.74 42.07
N ILE A 24 -4.15 8.07 42.13
CA ILE A 24 -5.00 8.82 41.20
C ILE A 24 -4.27 8.94 39.84
N PHE A 25 -2.96 9.10 39.79
CA PHE A 25 -2.20 9.13 38.55
C PHE A 25 -2.08 7.73 37.91
N ALA A 26 -2.00 6.64 38.70
CA ALA A 26 -1.99 5.28 38.18
C ALA A 26 -3.34 4.86 37.56
N SER A 27 -4.48 5.37 38.10
CA SER A 27 -5.80 5.06 37.52
C SER A 27 -6.10 5.81 36.23
N HIS A 28 -5.44 6.92 35.94
CA HIS A 28 -5.58 7.61 34.64
C HIS A 28 -4.68 7.04 33.56
N ALA A 29 -3.61 6.31 33.91
CA ALA A 29 -2.74 5.63 32.94
C ALA A 29 -3.35 4.32 32.41
N LEU A 30 -4.31 3.72 33.12
CA LEU A 30 -4.99 2.48 32.66
C LEU A 30 -6.27 2.77 31.85
N ALA A 31 -6.77 4.00 31.80
CA ALA A 31 -7.96 4.35 31.02
C ALA A 31 -7.64 4.73 29.55
N ALA A 32 -6.37 4.81 29.15
CA ALA A 32 -5.95 5.19 27.82
C ALA A 32 -5.90 4.02 26.81
N HIS A 33 -6.39 2.82 27.15
CA HIS A 33 -6.43 1.66 26.27
C HIS A 33 -7.83 1.18 25.91
N ALA A 34 -8.86 2.02 26.07
CA ALA A 34 -10.25 1.65 25.81
C ALA A 34 -10.85 2.26 24.52
N ASP A 35 -10.08 3.00 23.72
CA ASP A 35 -10.50 3.39 22.37
C ASP A 35 -9.70 2.53 21.38
N GLY A 36 -10.23 1.35 21.08
CA GLY A 36 -9.64 0.37 20.19
C GLY A 36 -9.52 0.90 18.75
N GLY A 37 -8.43 1.66 18.47
CA GLY A 37 -8.11 2.09 17.12
C GLY A 37 -7.86 0.86 16.22
N ILE A 38 -8.18 0.99 14.94
CA ILE A 38 -7.91 -0.04 13.93
C ILE A 38 -6.41 -0.08 13.71
N THR A 39 -5.79 -1.27 13.84
CA THR A 39 -4.34 -1.46 13.66
C THR A 39 -4.06 -2.33 12.46
N GLY A 40 -3.09 -1.94 11.65
CA GLY A 40 -2.65 -2.71 10.49
C GLY A 40 -1.15 -2.65 10.28
N ALA A 41 -0.61 -3.63 9.55
CA ALA A 41 0.79 -3.64 9.17
C ALA A 41 0.99 -4.34 7.83
N GLY A 42 2.07 -4.00 7.12
CA GLY A 42 2.43 -4.73 5.91
C GLY A 42 3.06 -3.90 4.81
N SER A 43 2.56 -4.08 3.62
CA SER A 43 3.10 -3.53 2.37
C SER A 43 3.41 -2.03 2.42
N SER A 44 4.64 -1.68 2.03
CA SER A 44 5.00 -0.28 1.80
C SER A 44 4.39 0.29 0.52
N PHE A 45 3.96 -0.55 -0.41
CA PHE A 45 3.17 -0.11 -1.57
C PHE A 45 1.86 0.55 -1.12
N PHE A 46 1.21 -0.03 -0.13
CA PHE A 46 -0.09 0.43 0.38
C PHE A 46 0.00 1.67 1.26
N ASP A 47 1.17 1.97 1.82
CA ASP A 47 1.34 2.99 2.86
C ASP A 47 0.82 4.38 2.46
N PRO A 48 1.16 4.99 1.30
CA PRO A 48 0.66 6.31 0.95
C PRO A 48 -0.87 6.38 0.89
N LEU A 49 -1.51 5.38 0.30
CA LEU A 49 -2.96 5.30 0.21
C LEU A 49 -3.60 5.04 1.57
N MET A 50 -3.02 4.15 2.37
CA MET A 50 -3.55 3.84 3.71
C MET A 50 -3.48 5.04 4.64
N GLN A 51 -2.40 5.84 4.59
CA GLN A 51 -2.30 7.09 5.35
C GLN A 51 -3.41 8.09 4.92
N LYS A 52 -3.67 8.21 3.63
CA LYS A 52 -4.75 9.04 3.11
C LYS A 52 -6.12 8.55 3.60
N TRP A 53 -6.38 7.26 3.46
CA TRP A 53 -7.62 6.64 3.93
C TRP A 53 -7.81 6.74 5.45
N ALA A 54 -6.73 6.62 6.23
CA ALA A 54 -6.78 6.77 7.68
C ALA A 54 -7.29 8.16 8.09
N VAL A 55 -6.80 9.22 7.43
CA VAL A 55 -7.27 10.59 7.68
C VAL A 55 -8.75 10.74 7.28
N SER A 56 -9.09 10.38 6.03
CA SER A 56 -10.46 10.55 5.52
C SER A 56 -11.49 9.72 6.30
N TYR A 57 -11.11 8.51 6.72
CA TYR A 57 -11.98 7.65 7.52
C TYR A 57 -12.15 8.17 8.94
N HIS A 58 -11.07 8.69 9.54
CA HIS A 58 -11.14 9.36 10.84
C HIS A 58 -12.04 10.58 10.81
N ASP A 59 -11.89 11.47 9.83
CA ASP A 59 -12.70 12.68 9.67
C ASP A 59 -14.20 12.35 9.55
N ARG A 60 -14.51 11.22 8.96
CA ARG A 60 -15.88 10.75 8.74
C ARG A 60 -16.50 10.05 9.96
N THR A 61 -15.70 9.24 10.66
CA THR A 61 -16.22 8.29 11.66
C THR A 61 -15.72 8.54 13.08
N GLY A 62 -14.65 9.32 13.26
CA GLY A 62 -13.93 9.47 14.51
C GLY A 62 -13.00 8.30 14.85
N GLN A 63 -13.00 7.21 14.06
CA GLN A 63 -12.18 6.04 14.31
C GLN A 63 -10.71 6.31 13.97
N GLN A 64 -9.80 5.98 14.87
CA GLN A 64 -8.34 6.04 14.62
C GLN A 64 -7.89 4.81 13.84
N VAL A 65 -7.05 5.04 12.83
CA VAL A 65 -6.42 3.97 12.06
C VAL A 65 -4.90 4.15 12.12
N MET A 66 -4.21 3.11 12.58
CA MET A 66 -2.75 3.09 12.67
C MET A 66 -2.19 2.01 11.74
N TYR A 67 -1.42 2.41 10.74
CA TYR A 67 -0.78 1.49 9.81
C TYR A 67 0.75 1.56 9.91
N GLN A 68 1.39 0.38 9.96
CA GLN A 68 2.84 0.27 10.02
C GLN A 68 3.38 -0.35 8.74
N SER A 69 4.11 0.44 7.97
CA SER A 69 4.77 0.05 6.72
C SER A 69 6.02 -0.81 7.01
N THR A 70 5.83 -2.11 7.21
CA THR A 70 6.89 -3.05 7.62
C THR A 70 7.30 -4.06 6.54
N GLY A 71 6.68 -3.98 5.36
CA GLY A 71 6.78 -4.94 4.27
C GLY A 71 5.78 -6.09 4.40
N SER A 72 5.37 -6.64 3.26
CA SER A 72 4.29 -7.67 3.17
C SER A 72 4.53 -8.86 4.08
N GLY A 73 5.75 -9.40 4.09
CA GLY A 73 6.07 -10.57 4.92
C GLY A 73 5.92 -10.30 6.42
N ALA A 74 6.39 -9.14 6.91
CA ALA A 74 6.26 -8.78 8.32
C ALA A 74 4.79 -8.48 8.70
N GLY A 75 4.00 -7.90 7.78
CA GLY A 75 2.57 -7.69 7.98
C GLY A 75 1.80 -8.99 8.17
N ILE A 76 2.07 -9.99 7.33
CA ILE A 76 1.49 -11.34 7.44
C ILE A 76 1.86 -11.99 8.78
N ASP A 77 3.15 -11.89 9.20
CA ASP A 77 3.60 -12.47 10.46
C ASP A 77 2.91 -11.81 11.66
N ARG A 78 2.73 -10.48 11.65
CA ARG A 78 2.03 -9.75 12.71
C ARG A 78 0.55 -10.09 12.80
N LEU A 79 -0.12 -10.27 11.66
CA LEU A 79 -1.51 -10.71 11.63
C LEU A 79 -1.63 -12.13 12.21
N LYS A 80 -0.78 -13.07 11.80
CA LYS A 80 -0.75 -14.44 12.35
C LYS A 80 -0.46 -14.47 13.85
N ALA A 81 0.28 -13.49 14.36
CA ALA A 81 0.55 -13.30 15.78
C ALA A 81 -0.58 -12.55 16.52
N ALA A 82 -1.67 -12.19 15.84
CA ALA A 82 -2.80 -11.42 16.36
C ALA A 82 -2.38 -10.10 17.05
N THR A 83 -1.35 -9.42 16.52
CA THR A 83 -0.85 -8.13 17.03
C THR A 83 -1.40 -6.92 16.25
N VAL A 84 -2.15 -7.18 15.18
CA VAL A 84 -2.84 -6.19 14.35
C VAL A 84 -4.19 -6.76 13.88
N ASN A 85 -5.15 -5.87 13.54
CA ASN A 85 -6.48 -6.27 13.07
C ASN A 85 -6.47 -6.69 11.60
N PHE A 86 -5.51 -6.19 10.80
CA PHE A 86 -5.34 -6.58 9.40
C PHE A 86 -3.88 -6.57 8.98
N GLY A 87 -3.57 -7.40 7.98
CA GLY A 87 -2.31 -7.36 7.25
C GLY A 87 -2.52 -6.82 5.84
N ALA A 88 -1.48 -6.23 5.22
CA ALA A 88 -1.50 -5.86 3.82
C ALA A 88 -0.31 -6.47 3.06
N SER A 89 -0.57 -7.03 1.88
CA SER A 89 0.44 -7.69 1.06
C SER A 89 0.23 -7.45 -0.43
N ASP A 90 1.32 -7.23 -1.18
CA ASP A 90 1.28 -7.15 -2.64
C ASP A 90 1.49 -8.54 -3.29
N MET A 91 1.70 -9.55 -2.47
CA MET A 91 1.71 -10.96 -2.87
C MET A 91 0.51 -11.66 -2.23
N PRO A 92 -0.42 -12.23 -3.00
CA PRO A 92 -1.50 -13.02 -2.44
C PRO A 92 -0.94 -14.30 -1.79
N LEU A 93 -1.54 -14.72 -0.69
CA LEU A 93 -1.33 -16.06 -0.14
C LEU A 93 -2.12 -17.09 -0.93
N ARG A 94 -1.58 -18.29 -1.07
CA ARG A 94 -2.31 -19.39 -1.69
C ARG A 94 -3.51 -19.81 -0.83
N PRO A 95 -4.57 -20.35 -1.44
CA PRO A 95 -5.75 -20.79 -0.68
C PRO A 95 -5.44 -21.82 0.42
N ASP A 96 -4.45 -22.70 0.21
CA ASP A 96 -3.99 -23.65 1.22
C ASP A 96 -3.28 -22.96 2.41
N GLU A 97 -2.51 -21.92 2.14
CA GLU A 97 -1.84 -21.12 3.18
C GLU A 97 -2.84 -20.30 4.00
N LEU A 98 -3.87 -19.74 3.35
CA LEU A 98 -4.95 -19.01 4.02
C LEU A 98 -5.72 -19.95 4.96
N ARG A 99 -6.16 -21.11 4.46
CA ARG A 99 -6.87 -22.11 5.28
C ARG A 99 -6.02 -22.59 6.46
N ALA A 100 -4.74 -22.89 6.22
CA ALA A 100 -3.83 -23.35 7.28
C ALA A 100 -3.59 -22.29 8.36
N SER A 101 -3.75 -21.00 8.01
CA SER A 101 -3.56 -19.88 8.94
C SER A 101 -4.87 -19.30 9.49
N GLY A 102 -6.04 -19.80 9.08
CA GLY A 102 -7.33 -19.23 9.46
C GLY A 102 -7.56 -17.80 8.96
N LEU A 103 -6.96 -17.46 7.82
CA LEU A 103 -7.04 -16.14 7.22
C LEU A 103 -7.91 -16.12 5.98
N ILE A 104 -8.46 -14.96 5.69
CA ILE A 104 -9.05 -14.60 4.41
C ILE A 104 -8.23 -13.50 3.76
N GLN A 105 -8.36 -13.34 2.45
CA GLN A 105 -7.77 -12.21 1.72
C GLN A 105 -8.71 -11.69 0.64
N PHE A 106 -8.56 -10.42 0.32
CA PHE A 106 -9.26 -9.77 -0.79
C PHE A 106 -8.47 -8.58 -1.32
N PRO A 107 -8.55 -8.27 -2.62
CA PRO A 107 -7.90 -7.10 -3.19
C PRO A 107 -8.62 -5.82 -2.75
N VAL A 108 -7.86 -4.74 -2.49
CA VAL A 108 -8.43 -3.46 -2.01
C VAL A 108 -7.96 -2.27 -2.85
N ALA A 109 -6.79 -2.36 -3.45
CA ALA A 109 -6.23 -1.33 -4.31
C ALA A 109 -5.40 -1.95 -5.42
N ALA A 110 -5.38 -1.28 -6.56
CA ALA A 110 -4.51 -1.59 -7.67
C ALA A 110 -3.49 -0.48 -7.86
N GLY A 111 -2.37 -0.79 -8.51
CA GLY A 111 -1.36 0.20 -8.86
C GLY A 111 -0.32 -0.40 -9.79
N GLY A 112 0.85 0.20 -9.84
CA GLY A 112 1.94 -0.35 -10.64
C GLY A 112 3.31 -0.01 -10.06
N LEU A 113 4.21 -0.96 -10.16
CA LEU A 113 5.63 -0.71 -9.95
C LEU A 113 6.20 -0.05 -11.20
N VAL A 114 6.92 1.04 -10.99
CA VAL A 114 7.55 1.80 -12.06
C VAL A 114 9.05 1.80 -11.89
N PRO A 115 9.82 1.51 -12.96
CA PRO A 115 11.25 1.74 -12.92
C PRO A 115 11.49 3.25 -12.84
N VAL A 116 12.34 3.67 -11.91
CA VAL A 116 12.74 5.07 -11.72
C VAL A 116 14.23 5.21 -11.87
N VAL A 117 14.68 6.33 -12.40
CA VAL A 117 16.09 6.57 -12.72
C VAL A 117 16.58 7.93 -12.21
N ASN A 118 17.91 8.07 -12.09
CA ASN A 118 18.55 9.36 -11.83
C ASN A 118 19.57 9.67 -12.93
N LEU A 119 19.09 10.31 -13.98
CA LEU A 119 19.87 10.72 -15.14
C LEU A 119 19.64 12.21 -15.41
N ASP A 120 20.72 12.98 -15.48
CA ASP A 120 20.62 14.41 -15.79
C ASP A 120 20.05 14.62 -17.20
N GLY A 121 19.13 15.55 -17.31
CA GLY A 121 18.46 15.88 -18.58
C GLY A 121 17.37 14.90 -19.02
N ILE A 122 17.06 13.88 -18.22
CA ILE A 122 15.96 12.93 -18.50
C ILE A 122 14.77 13.29 -17.61
N ALA A 123 13.67 13.67 -18.23
CA ALA A 123 12.40 13.93 -17.54
C ALA A 123 11.56 12.66 -17.36
N PRO A 124 10.54 12.68 -16.46
CA PRO A 124 9.59 11.57 -16.32
C PRO A 124 8.96 11.18 -17.67
N GLY A 125 8.98 9.89 -17.99
CA GLY A 125 8.39 9.37 -19.22
C GLY A 125 9.19 9.56 -20.50
N GLN A 126 10.42 10.08 -20.44
CA GLN A 126 11.27 10.21 -21.63
C GLN A 126 12.07 8.94 -21.95
N LEU A 127 12.48 8.19 -20.94
CA LEU A 127 13.24 6.96 -21.14
C LEU A 127 12.29 5.78 -21.38
N HIS A 128 12.59 5.00 -22.40
CA HIS A 128 11.88 3.78 -22.77
C HIS A 128 12.74 2.56 -22.48
N LEU A 129 12.17 1.53 -21.88
CA LEU A 129 12.82 0.22 -21.72
C LEU A 129 11.86 -0.91 -22.08
N THR A 130 12.42 -1.97 -22.67
CA THR A 130 11.69 -3.24 -22.82
C THR A 130 11.84 -4.10 -21.57
N GLY A 131 10.96 -5.07 -21.38
CA GLY A 131 11.04 -5.99 -20.25
C GLY A 131 12.34 -6.82 -20.26
N SER A 132 12.78 -7.27 -21.45
CA SER A 132 14.06 -7.99 -21.58
C SER A 132 15.25 -7.12 -21.18
N LEU A 133 15.24 -5.84 -21.57
CA LEU A 133 16.32 -4.92 -21.24
C LEU A 133 16.36 -4.61 -19.75
N LEU A 134 15.19 -4.46 -19.10
CA LEU A 134 15.11 -4.37 -17.63
C LEU A 134 15.72 -5.61 -16.96
N ALA A 135 15.38 -6.81 -17.45
CA ALA A 135 15.96 -8.04 -16.90
C ALA A 135 17.50 -8.09 -17.09
N ASP A 136 18.02 -7.66 -18.24
CA ASP A 136 19.46 -7.64 -18.50
C ASP A 136 20.20 -6.61 -17.63
N ILE A 137 19.57 -5.47 -17.31
CA ILE A 137 20.10 -4.51 -16.33
C ILE A 137 20.20 -5.15 -14.93
N TYR A 138 19.12 -5.80 -14.47
CA TYR A 138 19.08 -6.42 -13.13
C TYR A 138 19.93 -7.71 -13.04
N LEU A 139 20.26 -8.34 -14.17
CA LEU A 139 21.25 -9.43 -14.26
C LEU A 139 22.70 -8.91 -14.30
N GLY A 140 22.91 -7.59 -14.43
CA GLY A 140 24.24 -6.99 -14.54
C GLY A 140 24.89 -7.18 -15.91
N LYS A 141 24.13 -7.49 -16.97
CA LYS A 141 24.64 -7.61 -18.34
C LYS A 141 24.75 -6.26 -19.03
N VAL A 142 23.74 -5.40 -18.86
CA VAL A 142 23.75 -4.02 -19.28
C VAL A 142 24.17 -3.17 -18.08
N THR A 143 25.37 -2.59 -18.16
CA THR A 143 26.02 -1.92 -17.04
C THR A 143 26.19 -0.42 -17.22
N LYS A 144 25.83 0.12 -18.41
CA LYS A 144 25.93 1.54 -18.73
C LYS A 144 24.66 2.04 -19.38
N TRP A 145 24.31 3.30 -19.13
CA TRP A 145 23.13 3.92 -19.74
C TRP A 145 23.28 4.19 -21.21
N ASP A 146 24.50 4.42 -21.70
CA ASP A 146 24.80 4.61 -23.12
C ASP A 146 25.06 3.31 -23.90
N ASP A 147 24.69 2.15 -23.32
CA ASP A 147 24.74 0.85 -23.98
C ASP A 147 23.97 0.87 -25.31
N PRO A 148 24.48 0.23 -26.38
CA PRO A 148 23.80 0.16 -27.66
C PRO A 148 22.35 -0.37 -27.58
N ALA A 149 22.06 -1.33 -26.69
CA ALA A 149 20.72 -1.87 -26.51
C ALA A 149 19.75 -0.84 -25.89
N VAL A 150 20.24 0.01 -24.98
CA VAL A 150 19.43 1.11 -24.41
C VAL A 150 19.20 2.18 -25.46
N LYS A 151 20.23 2.57 -26.22
CA LYS A 151 20.13 3.56 -27.32
C LYS A 151 19.16 3.12 -28.42
N ALA A 152 19.14 1.84 -28.74
CA ALA A 152 18.28 1.31 -29.82
C ALA A 152 16.79 1.54 -29.58
N VAL A 153 16.32 1.51 -28.30
CA VAL A 153 14.92 1.77 -27.93
C VAL A 153 14.64 3.23 -27.54
N ASN A 154 15.69 4.09 -27.60
CA ASN A 154 15.62 5.52 -27.28
C ASN A 154 16.26 6.39 -28.38
N PRO A 155 15.82 6.29 -29.65
CA PRO A 155 16.43 7.06 -30.73
C PRO A 155 16.28 8.56 -30.45
N GLY A 156 17.40 9.29 -30.56
CA GLY A 156 17.44 10.74 -30.34
C GLY A 156 17.58 11.18 -28.88
N LEU A 157 17.50 10.28 -27.92
CA LEU A 157 17.74 10.60 -26.51
C LEU A 157 19.26 10.58 -26.19
N LEU A 158 19.79 11.67 -25.64
CA LEU A 158 21.17 11.74 -25.24
C LEU A 158 21.37 11.04 -23.90
N LEU A 159 21.84 9.80 -23.95
CA LEU A 159 22.11 8.99 -22.78
C LEU A 159 23.57 9.19 -22.32
N PRO A 160 23.81 9.48 -21.02
CA PRO A 160 25.14 9.71 -20.49
C PRO A 160 25.93 8.41 -20.36
N PRO A 161 27.28 8.45 -20.49
CA PRO A 161 28.11 7.25 -20.31
C PRO A 161 28.32 6.89 -18.84
N LEU A 162 27.23 6.88 -18.07
CA LEU A 162 27.21 6.56 -16.63
C LEU A 162 27.01 5.05 -16.42
N ASN A 163 27.67 4.53 -15.39
CA ASN A 163 27.38 3.18 -14.92
C ASN A 163 25.96 3.12 -14.32
N ILE A 164 25.28 2.01 -14.57
CA ILE A 164 23.99 1.72 -13.96
C ILE A 164 24.21 1.22 -12.53
N VAL A 165 23.53 1.84 -11.56
CA VAL A 165 23.53 1.41 -10.16
C VAL A 165 22.13 0.91 -9.81
N VAL A 166 21.96 -0.38 -9.68
CA VAL A 166 20.68 -1.00 -9.32
C VAL A 166 20.40 -0.80 -7.83
N ILE A 167 19.23 -0.28 -7.50
CA ILE A 167 18.70 -0.19 -6.12
C ILE A 167 17.52 -1.15 -5.98
N HIS A 168 17.59 -2.04 -5.00
CA HIS A 168 16.56 -3.07 -4.80
C HIS A 168 16.19 -3.25 -3.34
N ARG A 169 15.08 -3.92 -3.08
CA ARG A 169 14.62 -4.27 -1.74
C ARG A 169 15.38 -5.47 -1.19
N GLY A 170 15.73 -5.41 0.09
CA GLY A 170 16.38 -6.50 0.82
C GLY A 170 15.55 -7.11 1.93
N ASP A 171 14.42 -6.49 2.25
CA ASP A 171 13.40 -7.01 3.17
C ASP A 171 12.46 -8.01 2.47
N ARG A 172 11.52 -8.60 3.22
CA ARG A 172 10.48 -9.48 2.68
C ARG A 172 9.35 -8.64 2.05
N SER A 173 9.56 -8.21 0.80
CA SER A 173 8.76 -7.21 0.10
C SER A 173 7.83 -7.82 -0.95
N GLY A 174 6.54 -7.48 -0.89
CA GLY A 174 5.59 -7.78 -1.96
C GLY A 174 5.93 -7.09 -3.27
N SER A 175 6.44 -5.83 -3.23
CA SER A 175 6.94 -5.14 -4.42
C SER A 175 8.12 -5.88 -5.08
N THR A 176 9.01 -6.50 -4.28
CA THR A 176 10.04 -7.41 -4.82
C THR A 176 9.41 -8.61 -5.53
N PHE A 177 8.37 -9.21 -4.95
CA PHE A 177 7.66 -10.31 -5.60
C PHE A 177 7.07 -9.88 -6.95
N THR A 178 6.33 -8.78 -7.00
CA THR A 178 5.74 -8.25 -8.25
C THR A 178 6.80 -7.96 -9.29
N TRP A 179 7.91 -7.31 -8.91
CA TRP A 179 9.02 -6.99 -9.80
C TRP A 179 9.70 -8.24 -10.35
N THR A 180 10.08 -9.17 -9.48
CA THR A 180 10.79 -10.39 -9.87
C THR A 180 9.91 -11.37 -10.65
N ASN A 181 8.61 -11.37 -10.39
CA ASN A 181 7.63 -12.12 -11.19
C ASN A 181 7.55 -11.56 -12.61
N TYR A 182 7.52 -10.22 -12.77
CA TYR A 182 7.59 -9.59 -14.08
C TYR A 182 8.88 -9.94 -14.81
N LEU A 183 10.05 -9.79 -14.17
CA LEU A 183 11.34 -10.15 -14.79
C LEU A 183 11.40 -11.63 -15.18
N SER A 184 10.78 -12.52 -14.39
CA SER A 184 10.66 -13.96 -14.72
C SER A 184 9.73 -14.21 -15.91
N THR A 185 8.74 -13.37 -16.12
CA THR A 185 7.80 -13.46 -17.26
C THR A 185 8.49 -13.05 -18.55
N VAL A 186 9.27 -11.97 -18.54
CA VAL A 186 9.89 -11.39 -19.74
C VAL A 186 11.29 -11.93 -20.04
N SER A 187 11.90 -12.69 -19.13
CA SER A 187 13.27 -13.22 -19.31
C SER A 187 13.38 -14.67 -18.80
N ALA A 188 13.58 -15.60 -19.72
CA ALA A 188 13.85 -17.00 -19.38
C ALA A 188 15.13 -17.14 -18.54
N GLN A 189 16.14 -16.30 -18.80
CA GLN A 189 17.39 -16.32 -18.05
C GLN A 189 17.19 -15.85 -16.62
N TRP A 190 16.47 -14.73 -16.40
CA TRP A 190 16.12 -14.28 -15.04
C TRP A 190 15.36 -15.39 -14.28
N ARG A 191 14.34 -15.98 -14.91
CA ARG A 191 13.54 -17.06 -14.32
C ARG A 191 14.39 -18.26 -13.88
N ALA A 192 15.38 -18.63 -14.71
CA ALA A 192 16.26 -19.77 -14.40
C ALA A 192 17.30 -19.46 -13.32
N GLN A 193 17.83 -18.24 -13.27
CA GLN A 193 18.95 -17.86 -12.39
C GLN A 193 18.49 -17.28 -11.04
N VAL A 194 17.41 -16.52 -11.03
CA VAL A 194 16.94 -15.77 -9.87
C VAL A 194 15.52 -16.18 -9.45
N GLY A 195 14.61 -16.30 -10.41
CA GLY A 195 13.20 -16.59 -10.17
C GLY A 195 12.42 -15.41 -9.60
N SER A 196 11.32 -15.71 -8.88
CA SER A 196 10.44 -14.73 -8.26
C SER A 196 10.21 -15.06 -6.78
N GLY A 197 10.06 -14.00 -5.95
CA GLY A 197 9.81 -14.16 -4.52
C GLY A 197 9.80 -12.82 -3.78
N ILE A 198 9.29 -12.83 -2.56
CA ILE A 198 9.34 -11.65 -1.66
C ILE A 198 10.77 -11.32 -1.22
N ARG A 199 11.70 -12.23 -1.43
CA ARG A 199 13.16 -12.08 -1.25
C ARG A 199 13.83 -13.00 -2.25
N VAL A 200 14.81 -12.48 -2.98
CA VAL A 200 15.63 -13.22 -3.95
C VAL A 200 17.11 -12.92 -3.74
N ASN A 201 17.98 -13.75 -4.34
CA ASN A 201 19.41 -13.46 -4.40
C ASN A 201 19.65 -12.53 -5.59
N TRP A 202 19.77 -11.24 -5.32
CA TRP A 202 19.99 -10.24 -6.35
C TRP A 202 21.39 -10.39 -6.97
N PRO A 203 21.51 -10.45 -8.31
CA PRO A 203 22.82 -10.56 -8.96
C PRO A 203 23.69 -9.33 -8.75
N VAL A 204 23.10 -8.14 -8.75
CA VAL A 204 23.79 -6.85 -8.63
C VAL A 204 22.94 -5.87 -7.83
N GLY A 205 23.56 -4.81 -7.31
CA GLY A 205 22.85 -3.66 -6.75
C GLY A 205 23.07 -3.43 -5.27
N VAL A 206 22.38 -2.41 -4.78
CA VAL A 206 22.39 -1.94 -3.39
C VAL A 206 21.04 -2.24 -2.76
N SER A 207 21.08 -2.86 -1.58
CA SER A 207 19.90 -3.30 -0.84
C SER A 207 19.39 -2.22 0.12
N VAL A 208 18.06 -1.97 0.12
CA VAL A 208 17.35 -1.09 1.05
C VAL A 208 16.06 -1.75 1.54
N THR A 209 15.41 -1.22 2.58
CA THR A 209 14.34 -1.95 3.32
C THR A 209 12.93 -1.38 3.12
N SER A 210 12.69 -0.40 2.24
CA SER A 210 11.36 0.14 1.95
C SER A 210 11.31 0.79 0.56
N SER A 211 10.12 0.95 -0.02
CA SER A 211 9.93 1.70 -1.28
C SER A 211 10.36 3.15 -1.13
N GLN A 212 10.09 3.77 0.01
CA GLN A 212 10.55 5.11 0.32
C GLN A 212 12.08 5.23 0.25
N LEU A 213 12.82 4.25 0.78
CA LEU A 213 14.28 4.22 0.71
C LEU A 213 14.79 3.95 -0.70
N VAL A 214 14.13 3.10 -1.50
CA VAL A 214 14.47 2.96 -2.93
C VAL A 214 14.37 4.31 -3.62
N ALA A 215 13.26 5.03 -3.48
CA ALA A 215 13.06 6.35 -4.06
C ALA A 215 14.15 7.34 -3.60
N ALA A 216 14.46 7.37 -2.31
CA ALA A 216 15.48 8.27 -1.74
C ALA A 216 16.90 7.97 -2.27
N TYR A 217 17.27 6.69 -2.37
CA TYR A 217 18.59 6.28 -2.89
C TYR A 217 18.71 6.56 -4.39
N VAL A 218 17.68 6.24 -5.19
CA VAL A 218 17.66 6.59 -6.61
C VAL A 218 17.83 8.11 -6.79
N LYS A 219 17.12 8.92 -6.02
CA LYS A 219 17.23 10.38 -6.09
C LYS A 219 18.66 10.91 -5.80
N ARG A 220 19.41 10.21 -4.96
CA ARG A 220 20.75 10.64 -4.50
C ARG A 220 21.89 10.12 -5.37
N ILE A 221 21.75 8.96 -6.02
CA ILE A 221 22.84 8.27 -6.70
C ILE A 221 22.69 8.48 -8.21
N LYS A 222 23.64 9.19 -8.83
CA LYS A 222 23.68 9.38 -10.27
C LYS A 222 23.86 8.04 -11.00
N GLY A 223 23.11 7.85 -12.07
CA GLY A 223 23.07 6.58 -12.80
C GLY A 223 22.25 5.48 -12.12
N ALA A 224 21.59 5.78 -10.99
CA ALA A 224 20.77 4.77 -10.32
C ALA A 224 19.51 4.41 -11.11
N VAL A 225 19.09 3.15 -10.97
CA VAL A 225 17.78 2.61 -11.35
C VAL A 225 17.22 1.83 -10.17
N GLY A 226 15.95 1.99 -9.90
CA GLY A 226 15.21 1.23 -8.90
C GLY A 226 13.77 0.99 -9.36
N TYR A 227 13.00 0.27 -8.56
CA TYR A 227 11.57 0.08 -8.75
C TYR A 227 10.82 0.57 -7.51
N VAL A 228 9.81 1.39 -7.75
CA VAL A 228 8.90 1.89 -6.72
C VAL A 228 7.50 2.01 -7.30
N GLU A 229 6.55 2.25 -6.46
CA GLU A 229 5.18 2.57 -6.85
C GLU A 229 5.10 4.02 -7.37
N LEU A 230 4.17 4.28 -8.31
CA LEU A 230 3.98 5.62 -8.86
C LEU A 230 3.66 6.65 -7.77
N SER A 231 2.99 6.23 -6.70
CA SER A 231 2.68 7.03 -5.51
C SER A 231 3.91 7.54 -4.75
N TYR A 232 5.08 6.90 -4.91
CA TYR A 232 6.35 7.44 -4.42
C TYR A 232 7.12 8.21 -5.49
N ALA A 233 7.06 7.76 -6.75
CA ALA A 233 7.81 8.38 -7.84
C ALA A 233 7.28 9.79 -8.17
N ALA A 234 5.97 9.97 -8.26
CA ALA A 234 5.35 11.22 -8.68
C ALA A 234 5.57 12.37 -7.68
N PRO A 235 5.30 12.24 -6.36
CA PRO A 235 5.57 13.32 -5.40
C PRO A 235 7.06 13.65 -5.26
N ALA A 236 7.94 12.65 -5.45
CA ALA A 236 9.39 12.84 -5.40
C ALA A 236 9.97 13.45 -6.68
N HIS A 237 9.14 13.64 -7.73
CA HIS A 237 9.55 14.09 -9.07
C HIS A 237 10.66 13.22 -9.66
N LEU A 238 10.62 11.90 -9.39
CA LEU A 238 11.59 10.97 -9.96
C LEU A 238 11.27 10.71 -11.43
N PRO A 239 12.26 10.75 -12.34
CA PRO A 239 12.09 10.29 -13.69
C PRO A 239 11.71 8.81 -13.70
N TYR A 240 10.48 8.51 -14.12
CA TYR A 240 10.02 7.16 -14.35
C TYR A 240 10.19 6.76 -15.81
N VAL A 241 10.30 5.47 -16.04
CA VAL A 241 10.52 4.85 -17.36
C VAL A 241 9.20 4.40 -17.95
N ILE A 242 9.02 4.59 -19.24
CA ILE A 242 7.95 3.98 -20.03
C ILE A 242 8.37 2.56 -20.40
N VAL A 243 7.53 1.58 -20.11
CA VAL A 243 7.85 0.17 -20.31
C VAL A 243 7.01 -0.42 -21.44
N GLN A 244 7.65 -1.20 -22.31
CA GLN A 244 6.96 -1.91 -23.37
C GLN A 244 6.19 -3.10 -22.79
N ASN A 245 4.90 -3.20 -23.11
CA ASN A 245 4.04 -4.32 -22.74
C ASN A 245 4.06 -5.44 -23.80
N ARG A 246 3.41 -6.57 -23.50
CA ARG A 246 3.34 -7.74 -24.40
C ARG A 246 2.65 -7.47 -25.74
N SER A 247 1.86 -6.39 -25.85
CA SER A 247 1.25 -5.95 -27.10
C SER A 247 2.22 -5.13 -27.96
N GLY A 248 3.47 -4.91 -27.52
CA GLY A 248 4.47 -4.08 -28.18
C GLY A 248 4.31 -2.59 -27.93
N ALA A 249 3.30 -2.16 -27.17
CA ALA A 249 3.09 -0.75 -26.85
C ALA A 249 3.99 -0.28 -25.71
N PHE A 250 4.58 0.90 -25.87
CA PHE A 250 5.23 1.60 -24.78
C PHE A 250 4.17 2.36 -23.96
N VAL A 251 3.94 1.92 -22.73
CA VAL A 251 2.86 2.41 -21.85
C VAL A 251 3.43 3.31 -20.77
N ALA A 252 2.81 4.47 -20.55
CA ALA A 252 3.11 5.33 -19.41
C ALA A 252 2.39 4.83 -18.16
N PRO A 253 3.05 4.81 -16.98
CA PRO A 253 2.40 4.45 -15.73
C PRO A 253 1.38 5.54 -15.34
N SER A 254 0.15 5.13 -15.05
CA SER A 254 -0.94 6.01 -14.64
C SER A 254 -2.06 5.21 -13.98
N ALA A 255 -2.94 5.88 -13.24
CA ALA A 255 -4.16 5.25 -12.72
C ALA A 255 -4.99 4.56 -13.81
N VAL A 256 -5.02 5.13 -15.03
CA VAL A 256 -5.73 4.55 -16.18
C VAL A 256 -5.07 3.27 -16.66
N SER A 257 -3.74 3.26 -16.85
CA SER A 257 -3.04 2.06 -17.32
C SER A 257 -2.99 0.95 -16.25
N PHE A 258 -2.99 1.29 -14.97
CA PHE A 258 -3.12 0.33 -13.87
C PHE A 258 -4.53 -0.28 -13.82
N LYS A 259 -5.56 0.55 -13.96
CA LYS A 259 -6.95 0.08 -14.05
C LYS A 259 -7.14 -0.87 -15.23
N ALA A 260 -6.64 -0.49 -16.42
CA ALA A 260 -6.71 -1.33 -17.62
C ALA A 260 -6.02 -2.69 -17.41
N ALA A 261 -4.89 -2.73 -16.71
CA ALA A 261 -4.21 -3.97 -16.36
C ALA A 261 -5.06 -4.86 -15.46
N VAL A 262 -5.65 -4.30 -14.40
CA VAL A 262 -6.47 -5.06 -13.44
C VAL A 262 -7.80 -5.53 -14.03
N GLU A 263 -8.43 -4.73 -14.89
CA GLU A 263 -9.65 -5.09 -15.62
C GLU A 263 -9.45 -6.27 -16.58
N SER A 264 -8.22 -6.43 -17.11
CA SER A 264 -7.89 -7.54 -17.99
C SER A 264 -7.63 -8.87 -17.25
N MET A 265 -7.51 -8.83 -15.91
CA MET A 265 -7.30 -10.03 -15.09
C MET A 265 -8.63 -10.74 -14.81
N ASN A 266 -8.59 -12.06 -14.80
CA ASN A 266 -9.75 -12.87 -14.42
C ASN A 266 -9.73 -13.08 -12.89
N TRP A 267 -10.64 -12.40 -12.17
CA TRP A 267 -10.76 -12.48 -10.73
C TRP A 267 -11.80 -13.53 -10.31
N GLY A 268 -11.38 -14.49 -9.46
CA GLY A 268 -12.26 -15.52 -8.93
C GLY A 268 -12.22 -15.57 -7.41
N ARG A 269 -13.40 -15.54 -6.76
CA ARG A 269 -13.53 -15.68 -5.31
C ARG A 269 -13.38 -17.13 -4.83
N GLU A 270 -13.56 -18.09 -5.74
CA GLU A 270 -13.45 -19.53 -5.49
C GLU A 270 -12.03 -19.97 -5.13
N ASN A 271 -11.03 -19.16 -5.46
CA ASN A 271 -9.63 -19.35 -5.09
C ASN A 271 -9.08 -18.23 -4.20
N ASP A 272 -9.94 -17.60 -3.39
CA ASP A 272 -9.58 -16.52 -2.47
C ASP A 272 -8.87 -15.36 -3.16
N PHE A 273 -9.28 -15.00 -4.39
CA PHE A 273 -8.67 -13.99 -5.24
C PHE A 273 -7.17 -14.22 -5.51
N TYR A 274 -6.69 -15.45 -5.38
CA TYR A 274 -5.30 -15.77 -5.68
C TYR A 274 -5.02 -15.55 -7.16
N ARG A 275 -4.43 -14.40 -7.47
CA ARG A 275 -4.06 -14.02 -8.83
C ARG A 275 -2.68 -13.41 -8.83
N ILE A 276 -1.82 -13.96 -9.68
CA ILE A 276 -0.47 -13.47 -9.94
C ILE A 276 -0.37 -13.32 -11.45
N GLU A 277 -0.39 -12.08 -11.93
CA GLU A 277 -0.28 -11.80 -13.35
C GLU A 277 0.66 -10.63 -13.59
N SER A 278 1.66 -10.86 -14.42
CA SER A 278 2.57 -9.85 -14.93
C SER A 278 2.40 -9.74 -16.43
N ASP A 279 2.57 -8.54 -16.95
CA ASP A 279 2.39 -8.22 -18.35
C ASP A 279 1.02 -8.68 -18.90
N PRO A 280 -0.10 -8.23 -18.24
CA PRO A 280 -1.44 -8.63 -18.63
C PRO A 280 -1.80 -8.14 -20.04
N PRO A 281 -2.78 -8.76 -20.72
CA PRO A 281 -3.18 -8.36 -22.06
C PRO A 281 -3.77 -6.96 -22.10
N GLY A 282 -3.71 -6.33 -23.28
CA GLY A 282 -4.28 -4.99 -23.53
C GLY A 282 -3.24 -3.99 -23.96
N TYR A 283 -3.58 -3.20 -24.99
CA TYR A 283 -2.67 -2.20 -25.55
C TYR A 283 -2.27 -1.11 -24.54
N GLN A 284 -3.21 -0.73 -23.65
CA GLN A 284 -3.00 0.28 -22.62
C GLN A 284 -2.62 -0.30 -21.25
N SER A 285 -2.56 -1.62 -21.12
CA SER A 285 -2.27 -2.26 -19.84
C SER A 285 -0.82 -2.02 -19.42
N TRP A 286 -0.64 -1.51 -18.18
CA TRP A 286 0.67 -1.39 -17.57
C TRP A 286 1.27 -2.79 -17.36
N PRO A 287 2.52 -3.06 -17.74
CA PRO A 287 3.07 -4.43 -17.71
C PRO A 287 3.48 -4.93 -16.32
N ILE A 288 3.62 -4.01 -15.34
CA ILE A 288 4.05 -4.36 -13.98
C ILE A 288 2.98 -3.94 -12.96
N PRO A 289 1.74 -4.48 -13.10
CA PRO A 289 0.68 -4.15 -12.17
C PRO A 289 0.97 -4.73 -10.79
N GLY A 290 0.62 -3.98 -9.76
CA GLY A 290 0.62 -4.41 -8.37
C GLY A 290 -0.80 -4.34 -7.82
N VAL A 291 -1.17 -5.34 -7.03
CA VAL A 291 -2.45 -5.38 -6.33
C VAL A 291 -2.18 -5.55 -4.86
N VAL A 292 -2.82 -4.73 -4.06
CA VAL A 292 -2.76 -4.84 -2.60
C VAL A 292 -3.88 -5.72 -2.12
N PHE A 293 -3.52 -6.79 -1.43
CA PHE A 293 -4.44 -7.67 -0.73
C PHE A 293 -4.47 -7.32 0.75
N ILE A 294 -5.67 -7.19 1.29
CA ILE A 294 -5.90 -7.15 2.73
C ILE A 294 -6.11 -8.58 3.21
N LEU A 295 -5.45 -8.90 4.32
CA LEU A 295 -5.60 -10.16 5.02
C LEU A 295 -6.25 -9.89 6.38
N MET A 296 -7.21 -10.72 6.75
CA MET A 296 -7.90 -10.67 8.05
C MET A 296 -8.07 -12.08 8.60
N GLU A 297 -8.18 -12.21 9.93
CA GLU A 297 -8.59 -13.49 10.53
C GLU A 297 -10.04 -13.80 10.16
N ALA A 298 -10.33 -14.99 9.66
CA ALA A 298 -11.69 -15.46 9.39
C ALA A 298 -12.54 -15.52 10.68
N SER A 299 -11.88 -15.74 11.82
CA SER A 299 -12.50 -15.74 13.15
C SER A 299 -11.51 -15.13 14.15
N SER A 300 -11.67 -13.84 14.40
CA SER A 300 -10.82 -13.11 15.34
C SER A 300 -11.31 -13.21 16.78
N LYS A 301 -10.38 -13.29 17.73
CA LYS A 301 -10.66 -13.14 19.16
C LYS A 301 -11.02 -11.70 19.51
N ASP A 302 -10.39 -10.72 18.86
CA ASP A 302 -10.76 -9.31 18.91
C ASP A 302 -11.88 -9.02 17.90
N LYS A 303 -13.10 -9.35 18.28
CA LYS A 303 -14.28 -9.15 17.42
C LYS A 303 -14.55 -7.69 17.10
N ALA A 304 -14.28 -6.79 18.06
CA ALA A 304 -14.53 -5.36 17.89
C ALA A 304 -13.53 -4.75 16.90
N GLY A 305 -12.22 -5.01 17.05
CA GLY A 305 -11.20 -4.55 16.12
C GLY A 305 -11.35 -5.13 14.72
N ALA A 306 -11.73 -6.42 14.62
CA ALA A 306 -11.98 -7.04 13.32
C ALA A 306 -13.21 -6.44 12.61
N ALA A 307 -14.30 -6.16 13.35
CA ALA A 307 -15.48 -5.51 12.79
C ALA A 307 -15.18 -4.07 12.35
N ALA A 308 -14.40 -3.33 13.12
CA ALA A 308 -13.97 -1.98 12.76
C ALA A 308 -13.07 -1.97 11.52
N ALA A 309 -12.12 -2.91 11.41
CA ALA A 309 -11.30 -3.08 10.23
C ALA A 309 -12.12 -3.46 8.99
N LEU A 310 -13.11 -4.34 9.13
CA LEU A 310 -14.03 -4.69 8.04
C LEU A 310 -14.83 -3.46 7.57
N ALA A 311 -15.32 -2.63 8.50
CA ALA A 311 -16.05 -1.42 8.16
C ALA A 311 -15.17 -0.41 7.41
N LEU A 312 -13.90 -0.25 7.82
CA LEU A 312 -12.91 0.55 7.10
C LEU A 312 -12.76 0.06 5.66
N PHE A 313 -12.57 -1.24 5.43
CA PHE A 313 -12.35 -1.74 4.07
C PHE A 313 -13.59 -1.75 3.20
N ARG A 314 -14.78 -1.91 3.76
CA ARG A 314 -16.03 -1.67 3.03
C ARG A 314 -16.17 -0.22 2.58
N TRP A 315 -15.85 0.74 3.45
CA TRP A 315 -15.77 2.15 3.05
C TRP A 315 -14.70 2.36 1.96
N ALA A 316 -13.52 1.78 2.11
CA ALA A 316 -12.42 1.91 1.16
C ALA A 316 -12.76 1.34 -0.23
N LEU A 317 -13.46 0.21 -0.30
CA LEU A 317 -13.93 -0.40 -1.55
C LEU A 317 -14.99 0.44 -2.28
N ASN A 318 -15.82 1.18 -1.54
CA ASN A 318 -16.90 1.97 -2.12
C ASN A 318 -16.48 3.43 -2.36
N GLU A 319 -16.19 4.17 -1.28
CA GLU A 319 -15.93 5.61 -1.35
C GLU A 319 -14.43 5.93 -1.51
N GLY A 320 -13.57 5.14 -0.85
CA GLY A 320 -12.12 5.34 -0.86
C GLY A 320 -11.47 5.14 -2.22
N GLN A 321 -12.13 4.46 -3.18
CA GLN A 321 -11.61 4.29 -4.54
C GLN A 321 -11.38 5.63 -5.28
N LYS A 322 -12.15 6.67 -4.98
CA LYS A 322 -11.94 8.00 -5.56
C LYS A 322 -10.62 8.62 -5.09
N GLU A 323 -10.28 8.40 -3.82
CA GLU A 323 -9.01 8.86 -3.25
C GLU A 323 -7.83 8.04 -3.79
N ALA A 324 -8.03 6.74 -4.01
CA ALA A 324 -7.01 5.89 -4.63
C ALA A 324 -6.58 6.43 -6.00
N ALA A 325 -7.52 6.84 -6.84
CA ALA A 325 -7.20 7.45 -8.14
C ALA A 325 -6.41 8.77 -7.99
N ALA A 326 -6.73 9.59 -6.99
CA ALA A 326 -6.02 10.84 -6.73
C ALA A 326 -4.58 10.60 -6.23
N GLU A 327 -4.33 9.50 -5.53
CA GLU A 327 -3.01 9.09 -5.03
C GLU A 327 -2.22 8.22 -6.04
N ASN A 328 -2.56 8.26 -7.32
CA ASN A 328 -1.91 7.52 -8.41
C ASN A 328 -2.06 5.99 -8.34
N TYR A 329 -3.15 5.52 -7.72
CA TYR A 329 -3.56 4.10 -7.80
C TYR A 329 -4.65 3.94 -8.87
N GLY A 330 -4.75 2.76 -9.45
CA GLY A 330 -5.89 2.35 -10.26
C GLY A 330 -7.08 1.98 -9.38
N THR A 331 -8.27 2.32 -9.81
CA THR A 331 -9.50 1.87 -9.13
C THR A 331 -9.80 0.42 -9.45
N LEU A 332 -10.38 -0.30 -8.49
CA LEU A 332 -10.87 -1.65 -8.75
C LEU A 332 -12.12 -1.60 -9.64
N PRO A 333 -12.33 -2.59 -10.54
CA PRO A 333 -13.56 -2.73 -11.29
C PRO A 333 -14.78 -2.91 -10.37
N THR A 334 -15.91 -2.32 -10.74
CA THR A 334 -17.15 -2.39 -9.94
C THR A 334 -17.62 -3.83 -9.71
N ASP A 335 -17.51 -4.69 -10.74
CA ASP A 335 -17.90 -6.09 -10.65
C ASP A 335 -17.00 -6.87 -9.67
N LEU A 336 -15.71 -6.52 -9.62
CA LEU A 336 -14.79 -7.09 -8.65
C LEU A 336 -15.17 -6.66 -7.23
N ILE A 337 -15.53 -5.38 -7.01
CA ILE A 337 -15.99 -4.91 -5.70
C ILE A 337 -17.23 -5.70 -5.24
N GLY A 338 -18.22 -5.90 -6.11
CA GLY A 338 -19.40 -6.70 -5.81
C GLY A 338 -19.05 -8.16 -5.45
N THR A 339 -18.06 -8.73 -6.15
CA THR A 339 -17.57 -10.09 -5.87
C THR A 339 -16.86 -10.16 -4.50
N ILE A 340 -16.07 -9.12 -4.14
CA ILE A 340 -15.40 -9.00 -2.83
C ILE A 340 -16.43 -8.89 -1.70
N GLU A 341 -17.47 -8.05 -1.85
CA GLU A 341 -18.50 -7.90 -0.83
C GLU A 341 -19.25 -9.22 -0.57
N THR A 342 -19.55 -9.97 -1.62
CA THR A 342 -20.15 -11.32 -1.51
C THR A 342 -19.21 -12.27 -0.76
N TYR A 343 -17.94 -12.30 -1.11
CA TYR A 343 -16.93 -13.13 -0.44
C TYR A 343 -16.79 -12.78 1.05
N LEU A 344 -16.74 -11.49 1.39
CA LEU A 344 -16.69 -11.03 2.77
C LEU A 344 -17.92 -11.44 3.58
N ALA A 345 -19.11 -11.35 2.98
CA ALA A 345 -20.36 -11.80 3.63
C ALA A 345 -20.34 -13.31 3.90
N GLU A 346 -19.84 -14.13 2.99
CA GLU A 346 -19.77 -15.59 3.14
C GLU A 346 -18.73 -16.04 4.17
N ASN A 347 -17.57 -15.37 4.25
CA ASN A 347 -16.43 -15.83 5.05
C ASN A 347 -16.35 -15.17 6.44
N LEU A 348 -16.99 -14.02 6.66
CA LEU A 348 -16.97 -13.29 7.94
C LEU A 348 -18.32 -13.27 8.66
N SER A 349 -19.41 -13.80 8.07
CA SER A 349 -20.77 -13.73 8.63
C SER A 349 -21.01 -14.64 9.83
N ASN A 350 -20.21 -15.69 10.01
CA ASN A 350 -20.47 -16.72 11.04
C ASN A 350 -20.05 -16.34 12.48
N GLY A 351 -19.74 -15.09 12.76
CA GLY A 351 -19.37 -14.68 14.13
C GLY A 351 -19.15 -13.18 14.35
N GLN A 352 -19.11 -12.35 13.33
CA GLN A 352 -18.74 -10.95 13.44
C GLN A 352 -19.83 -9.92 13.07
N VAL A 353 -20.91 -10.32 12.40
CA VAL A 353 -21.85 -9.37 11.77
C VAL A 353 -23.11 -9.06 12.58
N ASN A 354 -23.43 -9.80 13.64
CA ASN A 354 -24.65 -9.55 14.42
C ASN A 354 -24.64 -8.24 15.25
N GLY A 355 -23.54 -7.48 15.21
CA GLY A 355 -23.42 -6.20 15.93
C GLY A 355 -23.45 -4.91 15.06
N VAL A 356 -23.34 -5.03 13.74
CA VAL A 356 -23.10 -3.86 12.84
C VAL A 356 -24.31 -3.52 11.96
N ALA A 357 -25.40 -4.29 12.03
CA ALA A 357 -26.59 -4.06 11.19
C ALA A 357 -27.30 -2.71 11.47
N ASN A 358 -26.87 -1.91 12.44
CA ASN A 358 -27.50 -0.64 12.82
C ASN A 358 -26.58 0.58 12.87
N LEU A 359 -25.37 0.53 12.27
CA LEU A 359 -24.67 1.74 11.95
C LEU A 359 -25.14 2.26 10.58
N ALA A 360 -26.40 2.73 10.55
CA ALA A 360 -26.89 3.56 9.47
C ALA A 360 -25.94 4.76 9.38
N LEU A 361 -25.27 4.90 8.24
CA LEU A 361 -24.45 6.07 7.94
C LEU A 361 -25.31 7.32 8.13
N PRO A 362 -24.89 8.35 8.88
CA PRO A 362 -25.63 9.57 8.96
C PRO A 362 -25.75 10.14 7.54
N GLU A 363 -26.99 10.38 7.11
CA GLU A 363 -27.27 11.04 5.84
C GLU A 363 -26.46 12.34 5.77
N SER A 364 -25.75 12.53 4.68
CA SER A 364 -25.02 13.76 4.40
C SER A 364 -25.99 14.93 4.50
N ARG A 365 -25.80 15.81 5.48
CA ARG A 365 -26.49 17.10 5.52
C ARG A 365 -26.02 17.91 4.31
N GLU A 366 -26.74 17.81 3.21
CA GLU A 366 -26.66 18.82 2.17
C GLU A 366 -27.11 20.15 2.79
N SER A 367 -26.15 21.00 3.07
CA SER A 367 -26.40 22.40 3.39
C SER A 367 -26.91 23.07 2.09
N VAL A 368 -28.23 23.18 1.99
CA VAL A 368 -28.89 23.98 0.96
C VAL A 368 -28.51 25.45 1.22
N VAL A 369 -27.45 25.89 0.59
CA VAL A 369 -27.14 27.32 0.49
C VAL A 369 -28.15 27.91 -0.48
N ARG A 370 -29.23 28.51 0.05
CA ARG A 370 -30.13 29.37 -0.71
C ARG A 370 -29.34 30.60 -1.16
N VAL A 371 -28.92 30.60 -2.38
CA VAL A 371 -28.45 31.84 -3.05
C VAL A 371 -29.64 32.68 -3.35
N ASN A 372 -29.88 33.74 -2.55
CA ASN A 372 -30.81 34.82 -2.86
C ASN A 372 -30.30 35.58 -4.10
N ARG A 373 -30.93 35.36 -5.27
CA ARG A 373 -30.75 36.24 -6.44
C ARG A 373 -31.59 37.50 -6.24
N PRO A 374 -31.04 38.72 -6.34
CA PRO A 374 -31.82 39.92 -6.38
C PRO A 374 -32.61 40.00 -7.73
N ARG A 375 -33.90 40.35 -7.66
CA ARG A 375 -34.73 40.68 -8.80
C ARG A 375 -34.16 41.91 -9.52
N LEU A 376 -33.77 41.78 -10.75
CA LEU A 376 -33.56 42.90 -11.63
C LEU A 376 -34.94 43.35 -12.14
N GLU A 377 -35.37 44.54 -11.68
CA GLU A 377 -36.51 45.26 -12.22
C GLU A 377 -36.18 45.67 -13.67
N GLN A 378 -37.06 45.26 -14.60
CA GLN A 378 -37.14 45.80 -15.92
C GLN A 378 -37.62 47.23 -15.85
N ARG A 379 -36.81 48.22 -16.20
CA ARG A 379 -37.26 49.53 -16.68
C ARG A 379 -36.98 49.63 -18.16
N GLY A 380 -38.07 49.73 -18.90
CA GLY A 380 -38.02 50.04 -20.31
C GLY A 380 -37.60 51.49 -20.56
N TYR A 381 -36.88 51.66 -21.66
CA TYR A 381 -37.05 52.65 -22.70
C TYR A 381 -36.27 52.16 -23.91
#